data_707f1f19c17470f9725f7de8d5c74838
#
_entry.id   707f1f19c17470f9725f7de8d5c74838
#
_cell.length_a   1.000
_cell.length_b   1.000
_cell.length_c   1.000
_cell.angle_alpha   90.00
_cell.angle_beta   90.00
_cell.angle_gamma   90.00
#
_symmetry.space_group_name_H-M   'P 1'
#
loop_
_entity.id
_entity.type
_entity.pdbx_description
1 polymer ?
#
loop_
_entity_poly.entity_id
_entity_poly.type
_entity_poly.pdbx_seq_one_letter_code
_entity_poly.pdbx_strand_id
1 'polypeptide(L)'
;MMKMITEQKYRILYDDNFTKELDKLSGEHQKLVLKKLLRLRSNPFHPSLRTKKMQGGFGNYESSVNMDIRIIWRFRQGKIIALIDVGHHDVLKKY
;
A
#
# COMPACT_ATOMS: atom_id res chain seq x y z
N MET A 1 -1.74 34.34 2.17
CA MET A 1 -1.82 33.59 2.24
C MET A 1 -1.63 32.64 2.10
N MET A 2 -1.67 32.33 2.13
CA MET A 2 -1.49 31.37 2.22
C MET A 2 -1.65 30.38 1.86
N LYS A 3 -1.63 29.77 1.74
CA LYS A 3 -1.75 28.78 1.56
C LYS A 3 -1.70 27.78 1.71
N MET A 4 -1.97 27.51 1.96
CA MET A 4 -1.95 26.47 2.16
C MET A 4 -2.16 25.45 1.55
N ILE A 5 -1.88 24.84 1.21
CA ILE A 5 -2.19 23.89 0.80
C ILE A 5 -2.15 22.84 1.09
N THR A 6 -2.87 22.49 1.10
CA THR A 6 -2.79 21.41 1.77
C THR A 6 -2.76 20.25 0.98
N GLU A 7 -1.86 19.43 1.18
CA GLU A 7 -1.79 18.27 0.61
C GLU A 7 -2.86 17.39 0.96
N GLN A 8 -3.51 16.80 0.07
CA GLN A 8 -4.57 15.94 0.33
C GLN A 8 -4.04 14.59 0.56
N LYS A 9 -4.03 14.13 1.78
CA LYS A 9 -3.54 12.83 2.14
C LYS A 9 -4.69 11.86 2.23
N TYR A 10 -4.44 10.61 1.86
CA TYR A 10 -5.43 9.56 1.95
C TYR A 10 -5.49 9.05 3.38
N ARG A 11 -6.61 8.45 3.73
CA ARG A 11 -6.75 7.74 4.98
C ARG A 11 -6.43 6.28 4.71
N ILE A 12 -5.74 5.64 5.63
CA ILE A 12 -5.35 4.25 5.48
C ILE A 12 -6.27 3.40 6.35
N LEU A 13 -6.84 2.37 5.74
CA LEU A 13 -7.66 1.41 6.43
C LEU A 13 -6.93 0.07 6.40
N TYR A 14 -6.71 -0.51 7.56
CA TYR A 14 -5.99 -1.78 7.68
C TYR A 14 -6.97 -2.92 7.75
N ASP A 15 -6.85 -3.83 6.78
CA ASP A 15 -7.62 -5.07 6.81
C ASP A 15 -6.94 -6.01 7.80
N ASP A 16 -7.72 -6.87 8.47
CA ASP A 16 -7.17 -7.84 9.40
C ASP A 16 -6.14 -8.73 8.73
N ASN A 17 -6.40 -9.12 7.51
CA ASN A 17 -5.46 -9.95 6.76
C ASN A 17 -4.13 -9.22 6.56
N PHE A 18 -4.18 -7.93 6.25
CA PHE A 18 -2.96 -7.16 6.07
C PHE A 18 -2.13 -7.15 7.35
N THR A 19 -2.77 -6.89 8.48
CA THR A 19 -2.07 -6.84 9.76
C THR A 19 -1.45 -8.20 10.10
N LYS A 20 -2.20 -9.25 9.87
CA LYS A 20 -1.75 -10.59 10.13
C LYS A 20 -0.53 -10.95 9.28
N GLU A 21 -0.57 -10.61 8.00
CA GLU A 21 0.53 -10.91 7.10
C GLU A 21 1.74 -10.03 7.37
N LEU A 22 1.50 -8.78 7.77
CA LEU A 22 2.59 -7.89 8.16
C LEU A 22 3.38 -8.48 9.34
N ASP A 23 2.67 -9.04 10.31
CA ASP A 23 3.31 -9.62 11.49
C ASP A 23 4.23 -10.77 11.14
N LYS A 24 4.01 -11.43 10.02
CA LYS A 24 4.85 -12.54 9.60
C LYS A 24 6.17 -12.12 8.99
N LEU A 25 6.32 -10.86 8.64
CA LEU A 25 7.56 -10.36 8.05
C LEU A 25 8.58 -10.13 9.16
N SER A 26 9.86 -10.14 8.78
CA SER A 26 10.93 -9.79 9.72
C SER A 26 10.72 -8.36 10.22
N GLY A 27 11.28 -8.04 11.36
CA GLY A 27 11.19 -6.69 11.90
C GLY A 27 11.76 -5.65 10.96
N GLU A 28 12.81 -6.00 10.27
CA GLU A 28 13.41 -5.10 9.29
C GLU A 28 12.48 -4.84 8.12
N HIS A 29 11.83 -5.89 7.62
CA HIS A 29 10.87 -5.73 6.52
C HIS A 29 9.62 -4.97 6.97
N GLN A 30 9.17 -5.19 8.21
CA GLN A 30 8.05 -4.43 8.74
C GLN A 30 8.35 -2.94 8.74
N LYS A 31 9.55 -2.56 9.11
CA LYS A 31 9.94 -1.15 9.11
C LYS A 31 9.92 -0.57 7.70
N LEU A 32 10.37 -1.34 6.74
CA LEU A 32 10.33 -0.90 5.34
C LEU A 32 8.91 -0.70 4.86
N VAL A 33 8.02 -1.63 5.22
CA VAL A 33 6.61 -1.51 4.86
C VAL A 33 6.02 -0.23 5.44
N LEU A 34 6.24 0.00 6.73
CA LEU A 34 5.69 1.19 7.38
C LEU A 34 6.18 2.48 6.73
N LYS A 35 7.44 2.50 6.34
CA LYS A 35 8.01 3.64 5.68
C LYS A 35 7.33 3.89 4.32
N LYS A 36 7.07 2.81 3.57
CA LYS A 36 6.41 2.94 2.28
C LYS A 36 4.94 3.32 2.43
N LEU A 37 4.31 2.94 3.53
CA LEU A 37 2.93 3.33 3.76
C LEU A 37 2.77 4.83 3.92
N LEU A 38 3.76 5.50 4.50
CA LEU A 38 3.74 6.95 4.58
C LEU A 38 3.75 7.57 3.19
N ARG A 39 4.54 7.01 2.30
CA ARG A 39 4.60 7.48 0.93
C ARG A 39 3.30 7.20 0.20
N LEU A 40 2.76 5.99 0.39
CA LEU A 40 1.50 5.59 -0.23
C LEU A 40 0.37 6.51 0.18
N ARG A 41 0.33 6.87 1.45
CA ARG A 41 -0.69 7.75 1.98
C ARG A 41 -0.63 9.14 1.35
N SER A 42 0.56 9.63 1.11
CA SER A 42 0.75 10.95 0.54
C SER A 42 0.53 10.96 -0.96
N ASN A 43 1.07 9.97 -1.66
CA ASN A 43 0.99 9.91 -3.11
C ASN A 43 1.07 8.46 -3.57
N PRO A 44 -0.06 7.79 -3.75
CA PRO A 44 -0.08 6.37 -4.09
C PRO A 44 0.64 6.03 -5.40
N PHE A 45 0.81 7.00 -6.27
CA PHE A 45 1.46 6.77 -7.56
C PHE A 45 2.85 7.36 -7.64
N HIS A 46 3.44 7.63 -6.47
CA HIS A 46 4.81 8.10 -6.44
C HIS A 46 5.72 7.06 -7.11
N PRO A 47 6.67 7.49 -7.96
CA PRO A 47 7.50 6.55 -8.71
C PRO A 47 8.21 5.50 -7.86
N SER A 48 8.61 5.85 -6.63
CA SER A 48 9.33 4.92 -5.78
C SER A 48 8.48 3.71 -5.37
N LEU A 49 7.16 3.80 -5.50
CA LEU A 49 6.26 2.70 -5.14
C LEU A 49 6.02 1.74 -6.29
N ARG A 50 6.31 2.14 -7.52
CA ARG A 50 6.07 1.34 -8.70
C ARG A 50 4.67 0.74 -8.72
N THR A 51 3.69 1.57 -8.38
CA THR A 51 2.30 1.12 -8.29
C THR A 51 1.77 0.71 -9.65
N LYS A 52 1.13 -0.44 -9.69
CA LYS A 52 0.50 -0.96 -10.89
C LYS A 52 -0.89 -1.44 -10.59
N LYS A 53 -1.81 -1.22 -11.49
CA LYS A 53 -3.14 -1.77 -11.37
C LYS A 53 -3.09 -3.25 -11.70
N MET A 54 -3.69 -4.07 -10.83
CA MET A 54 -3.71 -5.50 -11.05
C MET A 54 -4.88 -5.87 -11.93
N GLN A 55 -4.73 -6.94 -12.68
CA GLN A 55 -5.81 -7.44 -13.51
C GLN A 55 -6.75 -8.24 -12.63
N GLY A 56 -7.95 -8.46 -13.08
CA GLY A 56 -8.90 -9.26 -12.33
C GLY A 56 -10.18 -8.58 -11.98
N GLY A 57 -10.29 -7.29 -12.19
CA GLY A 57 -11.57 -6.62 -12.06
C GLY A 57 -12.00 -6.23 -10.67
N PHE A 58 -11.12 -6.31 -9.68
CA PHE A 58 -11.47 -5.93 -8.33
C PHE A 58 -10.94 -4.56 -7.93
N GLY A 59 -10.28 -3.88 -8.84
CA GLY A 59 -9.73 -2.57 -8.54
C GLY A 59 -8.51 -2.59 -7.65
N ASN A 60 -7.84 -3.72 -7.54
CA ASN A 60 -6.65 -3.82 -6.71
C ASN A 60 -5.43 -3.24 -7.40
N TYR A 61 -4.54 -2.70 -6.58
CA TYR A 61 -3.23 -2.22 -7.01
C TYR A 61 -2.16 -2.95 -6.23
N GLU A 62 -0.99 -3.04 -6.83
CA GLU A 62 0.20 -3.52 -6.11
C GLU A 62 1.21 -2.40 -6.06
N SER A 63 1.88 -2.28 -4.93
CA SER A 63 2.98 -1.33 -4.78
C SER A 63 4.18 -2.08 -4.22
N SER A 64 5.37 -1.67 -4.64
CA SER A 64 6.60 -2.33 -4.23
C SER A 64 7.15 -1.70 -2.98
N VAL A 65 7.53 -2.52 -2.03
CA VAL A 65 8.25 -2.07 -0.85
C VAL A 65 9.75 -2.15 -1.14
N ASN A 66 10.17 -3.28 -1.69
CA ASN A 66 11.51 -3.49 -2.19
C ASN A 66 11.39 -4.42 -3.39
N MET A 67 12.45 -5.07 -3.81
CA MET A 67 12.37 -5.90 -4.99
C MET A 67 11.50 -7.14 -4.79
N ASP A 68 11.27 -7.52 -3.56
CA ASP A 68 10.53 -8.74 -3.26
C ASP A 68 9.16 -8.46 -2.63
N ILE A 69 9.07 -7.52 -1.71
CA ILE A 69 7.85 -7.33 -0.93
C ILE A 69 6.88 -6.41 -1.65
N ARG A 70 5.62 -6.82 -1.68
CA ARG A 70 4.54 -6.09 -2.34
C ARG A 70 3.41 -5.83 -1.37
N ILE A 71 2.75 -4.68 -1.54
CA ILE A 71 1.55 -4.31 -0.81
C ILE A 71 0.40 -4.37 -1.79
N ILE A 72 -0.68 -5.05 -1.43
CA ILE A 72 -1.90 -5.09 -2.22
C ILE A 72 -2.91 -4.17 -1.57
N TRP A 73 -3.46 -3.26 -2.33
CA TRP A 73 -4.38 -2.27 -1.80
C TRP A 73 -5.39 -1.85 -2.85
N ARG A 74 -6.42 -1.14 -2.42
CA ARG A 74 -7.39 -0.58 -3.36
C ARG A 74 -7.97 0.70 -2.78
N PHE A 75 -8.53 1.51 -3.65
CA PHE A 75 -9.22 2.71 -3.22
C PHE A 75 -10.62 2.37 -2.73
N ARG A 76 -11.06 3.12 -1.74
CA ARG A 76 -12.44 3.11 -1.29
C ARG A 76 -12.94 4.53 -1.30
N GLN A 77 -14.24 4.72 -1.08
CA GLN A 77 -14.84 6.03 -1.12
C GLN A 77 -14.17 7.00 -0.18
N GLY A 78 -14.14 8.26 -0.55
CA GLY A 78 -13.69 9.31 0.34
C GLY A 78 -12.20 9.35 0.58
N LYS A 79 -11.42 9.08 -0.40
CA LYS A 79 -9.97 9.15 -0.25
C LYS A 79 -9.42 8.17 0.77
N ILE A 80 -9.92 6.96 0.71
CA ILE A 80 -9.46 5.89 1.58
C ILE A 80 -8.67 4.88 0.76
N ILE A 81 -7.53 4.45 1.30
CA ILE A 81 -6.76 3.37 0.76
C ILE A 81 -6.92 2.20 1.70
N ALA A 82 -7.52 1.12 1.21
CA ALA A 82 -7.70 -0.09 2.00
C ALA A 82 -6.53 -1.02 1.72
N LEU A 83 -5.77 -1.34 2.76
CA LEU A 83 -4.65 -2.26 2.66
C LEU A 83 -5.18 -3.67 2.80
N ILE A 84 -4.95 -4.49 1.79
CA ILE A 84 -5.55 -5.80 1.69
C ILE A 84 -4.58 -6.91 2.11
N ASP A 85 -3.35 -6.81 1.65
CA ASP A 85 -2.38 -7.87 1.89
C ASP A 85 -0.97 -7.31 1.74
N VAL A 86 -0.01 -8.03 2.28
CA VAL A 86 1.40 -7.72 2.12
C VAL A 86 2.18 -9.01 2.22
N GLY A 87 3.22 -9.14 1.42
CA GLY A 87 4.03 -10.34 1.47
C GLY A 87 5.11 -10.31 0.42
N HIS A 88 5.81 -11.43 0.33
CA HIS A 88 6.82 -11.60 -0.69
C HIS A 88 6.16 -11.67 -2.06
N HIS A 89 6.94 -11.59 -3.09
CA HIS A 89 6.46 -11.43 -4.47
C HIS A 89 5.34 -12.40 -4.83
N ASP A 90 5.36 -13.61 -4.29
CA ASP A 90 4.34 -14.59 -4.61
C ASP A 90 2.96 -14.25 -4.04
N VAL A 91 2.85 -13.22 -3.19
CA VAL A 91 1.55 -12.74 -2.72
C VAL A 91 0.69 -12.34 -3.92
N LEU A 92 1.31 -11.92 -5.00
CA LEU A 92 0.58 -11.49 -6.19
C LEU A 92 -0.24 -12.62 -6.81
N LYS A 93 0.14 -13.85 -6.56
CA LYS A 93 -0.56 -14.99 -7.14
C LYS A 93 -1.93 -15.23 -6.52
N LYS A 94 -2.20 -14.62 -5.38
CA LYS A 94 -3.50 -14.77 -4.72
C LYS A 94 -4.57 -13.90 -5.35
N TYR A 95 -4.19 -12.95 -6.16
CA TYR A 95 -5.13 -11.95 -6.66
C TYR A 95 -5.08 -11.78 -8.22
#